data_9ca52a60ac472dee88a980b289409ea4
#
_entry.id   9ca52a60ac472dee88a980b289409ea4
#
_cell.length_a   1.000
_cell.length_b   1.000
_cell.length_c   1.000
_cell.angle_alpha   90.00
_cell.angle_beta   90.00
_cell.angle_gamma   90.00
#
_symmetry.space_group_name_H-M   'P 1'
#
loop_
_entity.id
_entity.type
_entity.pdbx_description
1 polymer ?
#
loop_
_entity_poly.entity_id
_entity_poly.type
_entity_poly.pdbx_seq_one_letter_code
_entity_poly.pdbx_strand_id
1 'polypeptide(L)'
;MKSTDNLTLTSLTNKYLNSAVKLVESVFKHEDEIIRTELEASINNKSLVSYNNHCDSDVKSLKYFIVVNNKEKVLGIIGIYTLFEDFEDTDWIGWYCVSKKYRGKGIGIFLLNFVIDLSKDRGKKYLCLYTSTDKSEKKAQKIYEKNGFYITNRVKEDGYEILFRRKDLSLSNI
;
A
#
# COMPACT_ATOMS: atom_id res chain seq x y z
N MET A 1 -0.15 10.96 -31.98
CA MET A 1 -1.34 10.50 -31.23
C MET A 1 -0.87 9.93 -29.89
N LYS A 2 -1.12 10.61 -28.76
CA LYS A 2 -0.87 10.03 -27.43
C LYS A 2 -1.96 8.99 -27.21
N SER A 3 -1.59 7.71 -27.19
CA SER A 3 -2.48 6.64 -26.75
C SER A 3 -2.96 6.97 -25.33
N THR A 4 -4.23 7.29 -25.18
CA THR A 4 -4.88 7.33 -23.86
C THR A 4 -4.99 5.88 -23.40
N ASP A 5 -3.97 5.40 -22.66
CA ASP A 5 -4.06 4.12 -22.01
C ASP A 5 -5.26 4.19 -21.06
N ASN A 6 -6.32 3.48 -21.36
CA ASN A 6 -7.43 3.33 -20.42
C ASN A 6 -6.90 2.60 -19.19
N LEU A 7 -6.94 3.27 -18.04
CA LEU A 7 -6.50 2.75 -16.77
C LEU A 7 -7.70 2.19 -16.01
N THR A 8 -7.57 0.99 -15.50
CA THR A 8 -8.61 0.34 -14.68
C THR A 8 -8.05 0.04 -13.30
N LEU A 9 -8.79 0.46 -12.27
CA LEU A 9 -8.57 0.05 -10.89
C LEU A 9 -9.35 -1.25 -10.63
N THR A 10 -8.68 -2.24 -10.06
CA THR A 10 -9.31 -3.51 -9.67
C THR A 10 -8.62 -4.13 -8.48
N SER A 11 -9.30 -5.04 -7.77
CA SER A 11 -8.67 -5.85 -6.73
C SER A 11 -7.61 -6.78 -7.33
N LEU A 12 -6.57 -7.07 -6.55
CA LEU A 12 -5.58 -8.08 -6.90
C LEU A 12 -6.26 -9.46 -6.94
N THR A 13 -5.98 -10.22 -7.98
CA THR A 13 -6.45 -11.59 -8.18
C THR A 13 -5.28 -12.48 -8.64
N ASN A 14 -5.48 -13.80 -8.64
CA ASN A 14 -4.48 -14.75 -9.14
C ASN A 14 -3.99 -14.42 -10.57
N LYS A 15 -4.87 -13.87 -11.42
CA LYS A 15 -4.52 -13.43 -12.78
C LYS A 15 -3.35 -12.44 -12.80
N TYR A 16 -3.33 -11.52 -11.84
CA TYR A 16 -2.35 -10.43 -11.82
C TYR A 16 -1.22 -10.64 -10.80
N LEU A 17 -1.28 -11.71 -9.99
CA LEU A 17 -0.35 -11.95 -8.88
C LEU A 17 1.11 -11.86 -9.31
N ASN A 18 1.53 -12.62 -10.31
CA ASN A 18 2.92 -12.63 -10.77
C ASN A 18 3.38 -11.25 -11.30
N SER A 19 2.49 -10.50 -11.95
CA SER A 19 2.80 -9.16 -12.44
C SER A 19 2.91 -8.15 -11.29
N ALA A 20 2.08 -8.30 -10.26
CA ALA A 20 2.10 -7.48 -9.06
C ALA A 20 3.37 -7.74 -8.22
N VAL A 21 3.70 -9.01 -7.98
CA VAL A 21 4.96 -9.41 -7.30
C VAL A 21 6.16 -8.77 -7.98
N LYS A 22 6.33 -8.97 -9.30
CA LYS A 22 7.44 -8.37 -10.07
C LYS A 22 7.47 -6.85 -9.98
N LEU A 23 6.30 -6.17 -9.91
CA LEU A 23 6.26 -4.73 -9.74
C LEU A 23 6.81 -4.33 -8.37
N VAL A 24 6.34 -4.96 -7.29
CA VAL A 24 6.77 -4.64 -5.91
C VAL A 24 8.25 -4.93 -5.72
N GLU A 25 8.74 -6.11 -6.12
CA GLU A 25 10.17 -6.50 -6.08
C GLU A 25 11.06 -5.53 -6.86
N SER A 26 10.56 -4.96 -7.96
CA SER A 26 11.32 -3.97 -8.75
C SER A 26 11.56 -2.64 -8.02
N VAL A 27 10.78 -2.38 -6.96
CA VAL A 27 10.83 -1.15 -6.16
C VAL A 27 11.44 -1.40 -4.79
N PHE A 28 11.01 -2.46 -4.11
CA PHE A 28 11.45 -2.87 -2.77
C PHE A 28 12.37 -4.07 -2.90
N LYS A 29 13.66 -3.78 -3.00
CA LYS A 29 14.70 -4.82 -3.09
C LYS A 29 14.95 -5.40 -1.71
N HIS A 30 15.25 -6.69 -1.66
CA HIS A 30 15.58 -7.46 -0.44
C HIS A 30 14.39 -7.93 0.42
N GLU A 31 13.15 -7.83 -0.11
CA GLU A 31 11.93 -8.26 0.58
C GLU A 31 11.19 -9.38 -0.17
N ASP A 32 11.88 -10.08 -1.05
CA ASP A 32 11.28 -10.96 -2.08
C ASP A 32 10.42 -12.09 -1.49
N GLU A 33 10.85 -12.70 -0.36
CA GLU A 33 10.12 -13.81 0.28
C GLU A 33 8.79 -13.34 0.89
N ILE A 34 8.79 -12.16 1.49
CA ILE A 34 7.61 -11.59 2.16
C ILE A 34 6.60 -11.08 1.14
N ILE A 35 7.06 -10.41 0.08
CA ILE A 35 6.21 -9.78 -0.93
C ILE A 35 5.22 -10.79 -1.53
N ARG A 36 5.70 -11.92 -2.02
CA ARG A 36 4.82 -12.93 -2.63
C ARG A 36 3.81 -13.46 -1.64
N THR A 37 4.25 -13.88 -0.46
CA THR A 37 3.43 -14.47 0.57
C THR A 37 2.31 -13.51 1.02
N GLU A 38 2.63 -12.23 1.19
CA GLU A 38 1.66 -11.21 1.55
C GLU A 38 0.65 -10.95 0.44
N LEU A 39 1.08 -10.83 -0.83
CA LEU A 39 0.17 -10.65 -1.95
C LEU A 39 -0.77 -11.85 -2.14
N GLU A 40 -0.29 -13.08 -1.95
CA GLU A 40 -1.12 -14.30 -1.94
C GLU A 40 -2.12 -14.29 -0.80
N ALA A 41 -1.71 -13.85 0.40
CA ALA A 41 -2.57 -13.72 1.58
C ALA A 41 -3.74 -12.76 1.35
N SER A 42 -3.55 -11.74 0.53
CA SER A 42 -4.60 -10.78 0.19
C SER A 42 -5.70 -11.34 -0.72
N ILE A 43 -5.47 -12.50 -1.34
CA ILE A 43 -6.39 -13.10 -2.33
C ILE A 43 -7.32 -14.12 -1.66
N ASN A 44 -6.83 -14.81 -0.61
CA ASN A 44 -7.66 -15.81 0.08
C ASN A 44 -7.31 -15.94 1.57
N ASN A 45 -8.32 -16.30 2.38
CA ASN A 45 -8.19 -16.38 3.83
C ASN A 45 -7.23 -17.49 4.34
N LYS A 46 -7.09 -18.60 3.61
CA LYS A 46 -6.15 -19.66 4.01
C LYS A 46 -4.71 -19.17 3.93
N SER A 47 -4.39 -18.45 2.88
CA SER A 47 -3.07 -17.83 2.72
C SER A 47 -2.81 -16.75 3.76
N LEU A 48 -3.84 -16.04 4.23
CA LEU A 48 -3.70 -15.05 5.30
C LEU A 48 -3.32 -15.70 6.64
N VAL A 49 -3.93 -16.83 6.99
CA VAL A 49 -3.55 -17.59 8.20
C VAL A 49 -2.09 -18.06 8.10
N SER A 50 -1.68 -18.59 6.94
CA SER A 50 -0.30 -19.02 6.72
C SER A 50 0.68 -17.85 6.79
N TYR A 51 0.32 -16.69 6.23
CA TYR A 51 1.11 -15.46 6.30
C TYR A 51 1.32 -15.01 7.74
N ASN A 52 0.25 -14.93 8.55
CA ASN A 52 0.35 -14.54 9.95
C ASN A 52 1.29 -15.47 10.74
N ASN A 53 1.18 -16.77 10.52
CA ASN A 53 2.04 -17.76 11.20
C ASN A 53 3.51 -17.65 10.76
N HIS A 54 3.76 -17.36 9.49
CA HIS A 54 5.12 -17.27 8.94
C HIS A 54 5.83 -15.96 9.33
N CYS A 55 5.08 -14.86 9.34
CA CYS A 55 5.64 -13.52 9.60
C CYS A 55 5.48 -13.06 11.05
N ASP A 56 4.95 -13.92 11.95
CA ASP A 56 4.60 -13.56 13.33
C ASP A 56 3.78 -12.24 13.36
N SER A 57 2.80 -12.17 12.48
CA SER A 57 1.96 -11.00 12.30
C SER A 57 0.53 -11.24 12.78
N ASP A 58 -0.18 -10.16 13.09
CA ASP A 58 -1.53 -10.17 13.62
C ASP A 58 -2.52 -9.46 12.69
N VAL A 59 -2.42 -9.78 11.39
CA VAL A 59 -3.28 -9.19 10.37
C VAL A 59 -4.65 -9.86 10.37
N LYS A 60 -5.69 -9.08 10.61
CA LYS A 60 -7.09 -9.50 10.59
C LYS A 60 -7.67 -9.53 9.18
N SER A 61 -7.35 -8.54 8.38
CA SER A 61 -7.77 -8.46 6.98
C SER A 61 -6.70 -7.81 6.12
N LEU A 62 -6.58 -8.26 4.89
CA LEU A 62 -5.61 -7.75 3.94
C LEU A 62 -6.21 -7.74 2.54
N LYS A 63 -6.07 -6.62 1.83
CA LYS A 63 -6.47 -6.50 0.42
C LYS A 63 -5.48 -5.65 -0.36
N TYR A 64 -5.23 -6.02 -1.59
CA TYR A 64 -4.45 -5.24 -2.54
C TYR A 64 -5.30 -4.81 -3.73
N PHE A 65 -5.07 -3.58 -4.18
CA PHE A 65 -5.68 -2.99 -5.37
C PHE A 65 -4.59 -2.60 -6.35
N ILE A 66 -4.89 -2.80 -7.63
CA ILE A 66 -3.94 -2.56 -8.71
C ILE A 66 -4.55 -1.66 -9.77
N VAL A 67 -3.71 -0.86 -10.42
CA VAL A 67 -4.04 -0.16 -11.64
C VAL A 67 -3.43 -0.91 -12.81
N VAL A 68 -4.25 -1.29 -13.76
CA VAL A 68 -3.85 -1.96 -15.00
C VAL A 68 -4.18 -1.11 -16.22
N ASN A 69 -3.42 -1.28 -17.29
CA ASN A 69 -3.73 -0.67 -18.58
C ASN A 69 -4.52 -1.63 -19.49
N ASN A 70 -4.90 -1.17 -20.68
CA ASN A 70 -5.61 -1.95 -21.70
C ASN A 70 -4.86 -3.22 -22.20
N LYS A 71 -3.57 -3.35 -21.89
CA LYS A 71 -2.76 -4.56 -22.14
C LYS A 71 -2.62 -5.44 -20.89
N GLU A 72 -3.48 -5.23 -19.90
CA GLU A 72 -3.49 -5.97 -18.63
C GLU A 72 -2.18 -5.90 -17.83
N LYS A 73 -1.35 -4.90 -18.10
CA LYS A 73 -0.12 -4.70 -17.36
C LYS A 73 -0.38 -3.97 -16.06
N VAL A 74 0.12 -4.49 -14.94
CA VAL A 74 0.09 -3.83 -13.63
C VAL A 74 1.05 -2.64 -13.63
N LEU A 75 0.51 -1.44 -13.38
CA LEU A 75 1.23 -0.17 -13.40
C LEU A 75 1.46 0.41 -12.01
N GLY A 76 0.58 0.10 -11.08
CA GLY A 76 0.64 0.52 -9.68
C GLY A 76 -0.12 -0.43 -8.79
N ILE A 77 0.23 -0.44 -7.51
CA ILE A 77 -0.37 -1.28 -6.49
C ILE A 77 -0.42 -0.51 -5.17
N ILE A 78 -1.45 -0.77 -4.38
CA ILE A 78 -1.56 -0.33 -2.99
C ILE A 78 -2.28 -1.40 -2.16
N GLY A 79 -1.75 -1.68 -0.97
CA GLY A 79 -2.38 -2.55 0.02
C GLY A 79 -3.12 -1.77 1.08
N ILE A 80 -4.13 -2.41 1.66
CA ILE A 80 -4.80 -1.98 2.88
C ILE A 80 -4.99 -3.18 3.78
N TYR A 81 -4.64 -3.05 5.06
CA TYR A 81 -4.82 -4.11 6.05
C TYR A 81 -5.28 -3.56 7.38
N THR A 82 -5.84 -4.46 8.21
CA THR A 82 -6.20 -4.18 9.61
C THR A 82 -5.50 -5.16 10.50
N LEU A 83 -5.09 -4.72 11.69
CA LEU A 83 -4.57 -5.56 12.75
C LEU A 83 -5.69 -5.91 13.74
N PHE A 84 -5.59 -7.04 14.47
CA PHE A 84 -6.60 -7.39 15.45
C PHE A 84 -6.66 -6.42 16.62
N GLU A 85 -5.56 -5.76 16.97
CA GLU A 85 -5.48 -4.83 18.10
C GLU A 85 -6.22 -3.51 17.88
N ASP A 86 -6.30 -3.02 16.62
CA ASP A 86 -6.85 -1.69 16.30
C ASP A 86 -7.89 -1.70 15.14
N PHE A 87 -8.41 -2.88 14.78
CA PHE A 87 -9.25 -3.06 13.59
C PHE A 87 -10.55 -2.24 13.58
N GLU A 88 -11.04 -1.79 14.70
CA GLU A 88 -12.26 -0.99 14.76
C GLU A 88 -12.03 0.41 14.18
N ASP A 89 -10.92 1.03 14.53
CA ASP A 89 -10.65 2.42 14.26
C ASP A 89 -9.61 2.67 13.16
N THR A 90 -8.76 1.69 12.86
CA THR A 90 -7.55 1.90 12.06
C THR A 90 -7.49 0.97 10.85
N ASP A 91 -7.13 1.52 9.72
CA ASP A 91 -6.59 0.80 8.56
C ASP A 91 -5.11 1.17 8.38
N TRP A 92 -4.35 0.24 7.80
CA TRP A 92 -2.93 0.40 7.50
C TRP A 92 -2.66 0.26 6.01
N ILE A 93 -1.77 1.09 5.46
CA ILE A 93 -1.32 0.95 4.07
C ILE A 93 -0.18 -0.07 4.02
N GLY A 94 -0.34 -1.10 3.18
CA GLY A 94 0.70 -2.07 2.84
C GLY A 94 1.60 -1.59 1.68
N TRP A 95 2.13 -2.52 0.89
CA TRP A 95 2.98 -2.18 -0.25
C TRP A 95 2.27 -1.18 -1.16
N TYR A 96 2.93 -0.04 -1.38
CA TYR A 96 2.42 1.03 -2.22
C TYR A 96 3.50 1.50 -3.19
N CYS A 97 3.31 1.20 -4.46
CA CYS A 97 4.26 1.64 -5.47
C CYS A 97 3.65 1.79 -6.87
N VAL A 98 4.37 2.51 -7.71
CA VAL A 98 4.06 2.72 -9.13
C VAL A 98 5.28 2.36 -9.96
N SER A 99 5.05 1.64 -11.04
CA SER A 99 6.06 1.29 -12.03
C SER A 99 6.84 2.52 -12.48
N LYS A 100 8.16 2.44 -12.47
CA LYS A 100 9.07 3.58 -12.73
C LYS A 100 8.72 4.35 -14.02
N LYS A 101 8.32 3.63 -15.08
CA LYS A 101 7.93 4.21 -16.38
C LYS A 101 6.62 5.01 -16.35
N TYR A 102 5.79 4.80 -15.31
CA TYR A 102 4.46 5.38 -15.19
C TYR A 102 4.34 6.38 -14.02
N ARG A 103 5.46 6.68 -13.35
CA ARG A 103 5.52 7.71 -12.32
C ARG A 103 5.29 9.11 -12.91
N GLY A 104 4.82 10.04 -12.08
CA GLY A 104 4.53 11.42 -12.51
C GLY A 104 3.25 11.58 -13.35
N LYS A 105 2.45 10.49 -13.51
CA LYS A 105 1.20 10.49 -14.30
C LYS A 105 -0.07 10.43 -13.43
N GLY A 106 0.05 10.69 -12.12
CA GLY A 106 -1.10 10.72 -11.22
C GLY A 106 -1.50 9.37 -10.61
N ILE A 107 -0.97 8.22 -11.10
CA ILE A 107 -1.40 6.88 -10.64
C ILE A 107 -1.19 6.71 -9.13
N GLY A 108 -0.07 7.17 -8.58
CA GLY A 108 0.19 7.04 -7.15
C GLY A 108 -0.84 7.81 -6.32
N ILE A 109 -1.03 9.09 -6.59
CA ILE A 109 -2.01 9.89 -5.85
C ILE A 109 -3.44 9.38 -6.02
N PHE A 110 -3.79 8.84 -7.18
CA PHE A 110 -5.07 8.19 -7.42
C PHE A 110 -5.26 6.98 -6.50
N LEU A 111 -4.27 6.08 -6.39
CA LEU A 111 -4.29 4.92 -5.50
C LEU A 111 -4.37 5.33 -4.02
N LEU A 112 -3.60 6.35 -3.62
CA LEU A 112 -3.62 6.84 -2.24
C LEU A 112 -4.98 7.42 -1.88
N ASN A 113 -5.57 8.27 -2.74
CA ASN A 113 -6.90 8.82 -2.51
C ASN A 113 -7.96 7.72 -2.44
N PHE A 114 -7.87 6.72 -3.32
CA PHE A 114 -8.78 5.58 -3.28
C PHE A 114 -8.78 4.86 -1.92
N VAL A 115 -7.62 4.56 -1.33
CA VAL A 115 -7.60 3.89 -0.01
C VAL A 115 -7.99 4.84 1.13
N ILE A 116 -7.73 6.14 1.02
CA ILE A 116 -8.24 7.13 1.97
C ILE A 116 -9.77 7.13 1.99
N ASP A 117 -10.40 7.16 0.81
CA ASP A 117 -11.86 7.15 0.69
C ASP A 117 -12.43 5.80 1.12
N LEU A 118 -11.82 4.69 0.72
CA LEU A 118 -12.20 3.35 1.15
C LEU A 118 -12.16 3.20 2.68
N SER A 119 -11.14 3.72 3.35
CA SER A 119 -11.06 3.67 4.83
C SER A 119 -12.14 4.52 5.49
N LYS A 120 -12.46 5.68 4.94
CA LYS A 120 -13.60 6.51 5.39
C LYS A 120 -14.93 5.77 5.25
N ASP A 121 -15.18 5.15 4.09
CA ASP A 121 -16.40 4.39 3.80
C ASP A 121 -16.55 3.18 4.74
N ARG A 122 -15.41 2.63 5.21
CA ARG A 122 -15.38 1.57 6.23
C ARG A 122 -15.57 2.10 7.65
N GLY A 123 -15.76 3.39 7.84
CA GLY A 123 -15.95 4.01 9.15
C GLY A 123 -14.69 4.13 10.00
N LYS A 124 -13.51 4.05 9.38
CA LYS A 124 -12.24 4.15 10.11
C LYS A 124 -11.98 5.58 10.55
N LYS A 125 -11.40 5.75 11.74
CA LYS A 125 -10.95 7.04 12.26
C LYS A 125 -9.57 7.41 11.75
N TYR A 126 -8.71 6.39 11.52
CA TYR A 126 -7.31 6.56 11.19
C TYR A 126 -6.90 5.72 9.98
N LEU A 127 -6.03 6.29 9.17
CA LEU A 127 -5.26 5.56 8.17
C LEU A 127 -3.78 5.73 8.49
N CYS A 128 -3.10 4.61 8.73
CA CYS A 128 -1.71 4.57 9.16
C CYS A 128 -0.80 3.98 8.07
N LEU A 129 0.47 4.29 8.16
CA LEU A 129 1.53 3.66 7.39
C LEU A 129 2.87 3.81 8.11
N TYR A 130 3.85 3.02 7.71
CA TYR A 130 5.24 3.29 8.05
C TYR A 130 6.08 3.43 6.78
N THR A 131 7.18 4.18 6.89
CA THR A 131 8.16 4.45 5.84
C THR A 131 9.52 4.64 6.50
N SER A 132 10.58 4.77 5.73
CA SER A 132 11.90 4.98 6.30
C SER A 132 12.52 6.32 5.89
N THR A 133 13.57 6.74 6.58
CA THR A 133 14.36 7.91 6.21
C THR A 133 15.34 7.63 5.07
N ASP A 134 15.29 6.43 4.47
CA ASP A 134 16.10 6.10 3.30
C ASP A 134 15.85 7.08 2.15
N LYS A 135 16.90 7.39 1.42
CA LYS A 135 16.86 8.36 0.31
C LYS A 135 15.88 7.98 -0.79
N SER A 136 15.66 6.68 -0.99
CA SER A 136 14.71 6.16 -2.00
C SER A 136 13.26 6.53 -1.69
N GLU A 137 12.90 6.67 -0.41
CA GLU A 137 11.56 6.98 0.08
C GLU A 137 11.26 8.49 0.21
N LYS A 138 12.24 9.35 0.03
CA LYS A 138 12.08 10.81 0.18
C LYS A 138 10.91 11.40 -0.63
N LYS A 139 10.63 10.86 -1.81
CA LYS A 139 9.50 11.31 -2.65
C LYS A 139 8.16 10.85 -2.09
N ALA A 140 8.10 9.62 -1.58
CA ALA A 140 6.90 9.07 -0.95
C ALA A 140 6.55 9.84 0.32
N GLN A 141 7.52 10.15 1.16
CA GLN A 141 7.32 10.98 2.37
C GLN A 141 6.64 12.31 2.06
N LYS A 142 7.11 13.03 1.02
CA LYS A 142 6.48 14.30 0.59
C LYS A 142 5.03 14.13 0.12
N ILE A 143 4.72 12.99 -0.51
CA ILE A 143 3.35 12.68 -0.93
C ILE A 143 2.46 12.48 0.31
N TYR A 144 2.92 11.71 1.29
CA TYR A 144 2.19 11.48 2.52
C TYR A 144 1.94 12.78 3.29
N GLU A 145 2.97 13.62 3.48
CA GLU A 145 2.85 14.92 4.15
C GLU A 145 1.83 15.84 3.47
N LYS A 146 1.88 15.95 2.14
CA LYS A 146 0.93 16.75 1.36
C LYS A 146 -0.51 16.24 1.46
N ASN A 147 -0.70 14.96 1.77
CA ASN A 147 -2.02 14.35 1.94
C ASN A 147 -2.45 14.24 3.41
N GLY A 148 -1.78 14.97 4.30
CA GLY A 148 -2.17 15.11 5.70
C GLY A 148 -1.74 13.96 6.61
N PHE A 149 -0.78 13.14 6.19
CA PHE A 149 -0.14 12.17 7.08
C PHE A 149 0.97 12.85 7.88
N TYR A 150 0.91 12.74 9.19
CA TYR A 150 1.92 13.26 10.11
C TYR A 150 2.62 12.12 10.86
N ILE A 151 3.83 12.38 11.32
CA ILE A 151 4.64 11.39 12.05
C ILE A 151 4.11 11.27 13.47
N THR A 152 3.81 10.04 13.89
CA THR A 152 3.37 9.71 15.26
C THR A 152 4.47 9.06 16.09
N ASN A 153 5.38 8.32 15.44
CA ASN A 153 6.47 7.65 16.11
C ASN A 153 7.69 7.50 15.19
N ARG A 154 8.87 7.33 15.80
CA ARG A 154 10.15 7.07 15.12
C ARG A 154 10.87 5.95 15.84
N VAL A 155 11.35 4.99 15.08
CA VAL A 155 12.20 3.91 15.57
C VAL A 155 13.55 3.98 14.87
N LYS A 156 14.63 4.04 15.63
CA LYS A 156 15.99 4.05 15.08
C LYS A 156 16.41 2.65 14.70
N GLU A 157 16.93 2.53 13.50
CA GLU A 157 17.57 1.33 12.96
C GLU A 157 19.03 1.66 12.61
N ASP A 158 19.80 0.66 12.21
CA ASP A 158 21.18 0.88 11.79
C ASP A 158 21.22 1.63 10.45
N GLY A 159 21.58 2.91 10.52
CA GLY A 159 21.73 3.80 9.35
C GLY A 159 20.49 4.51 8.86
N TYR A 160 19.29 4.26 9.42
CA TYR A 160 18.04 4.96 9.07
C TYR A 160 17.04 4.98 10.23
N GLU A 161 15.91 5.65 10.05
CA GLU A 161 14.78 5.62 10.99
C GLU A 161 13.54 5.10 10.27
N ILE A 162 12.74 4.28 10.97
CA ILE A 162 11.37 3.95 10.57
C ILE A 162 10.46 5.05 11.09
N LEU A 163 9.63 5.60 10.22
CA LEU A 163 8.69 6.67 10.51
C LEU A 163 7.26 6.12 10.46
N PHE A 164 6.62 6.04 11.60
CA PHE A 164 5.18 5.73 11.67
C PHE A 164 4.39 7.01 11.42
N ARG A 165 3.44 6.95 10.50
CA ARG A 165 2.62 8.09 10.09
C ARG A 165 1.15 7.76 10.21
N ARG A 166 0.36 8.77 10.52
CA ARG A 166 -1.10 8.68 10.63
C ARG A 166 -1.78 9.83 9.92
N LYS A 167 -2.92 9.54 9.32
CA LYS A 167 -3.88 10.52 8.85
C LYS A 167 -5.19 10.33 9.60
N ASP A 168 -5.73 11.41 10.17
CA ASP A 168 -7.06 11.43 10.77
C ASP A 168 -8.11 11.54 9.65
N LEU A 169 -9.03 10.58 9.60
CA LEU A 169 -10.03 10.47 8.53
C LEU A 169 -11.33 11.21 8.85
N SER A 170 -11.61 11.43 10.13
CA SER A 170 -12.79 12.13 10.62
C SER A 170 -12.74 13.65 10.41
N LEU A 171 -11.58 14.20 10.12
CA LEU A 171 -11.44 15.61 9.78
C LEU A 171 -11.87 15.80 8.32
N SER A 172 -13.13 16.14 8.08
CA SER A 172 -13.53 16.79 6.84
C SER A 172 -12.62 17.99 6.65
N ASN A 173 -11.94 18.05 5.50
CA ASN A 173 -11.22 19.27 5.13
C ASN A 173 -12.27 20.43 5.14
N ILE A 174 -12.23 21.25 6.20
CA ILE A 174 -12.94 22.54 6.26
C ILE A 174 -12.18 23.50 5.37
#